data_8cc2142ec166b393a84dc4d57b74c555
#
_entry.id   8cc2142ec166b393a84dc4d57b74c555
#
_cell.length_a   1.000
_cell.length_b   1.000
_cell.length_c   1.000
_cell.angle_alpha   90.00
_cell.angle_beta   90.00
_cell.angle_gamma   90.00
#
_symmetry.space_group_name_H-M   'P 1'
#
loop_
_entity.id
_entity.type
_entity.pdbx_description
1 polymer ?
#
loop_
_entity_poly.entity_id
_entity_poly.type
_entity_poly.pdbx_seq_one_letter_code
_entity_poly.pdbx_strand_id
1 'polypeptide(L)'
;DSNLAEFQQWLSENEVYVFTMNGFPYGNFHNERVKDDVHTPDWTTKERLTYTRRMFDQLAALLPEGNTGGISTSPVSYKYWHATEEATKTAFETGAKNMLEVAMHLHKIEQETGKYLHLDIEPEPDGMLENSDEVLQFFADYLLPIGVALIGEKLGLDAEAAKKLIHRYLTVCYDICHFSLAYEEPTDTFEKLEKAGIAIGKIQVSAALKILSNPSGNDEIWEALALFDEPTYLHQVTEKVSGKVKTYNDLPIVLEHKREFEELRAHFHVPIFLERFGALNSTQDHILKVMKYLKEHPVSEHLEIETYTWDVLPSALKRDLSESIIREIDWFVDKF
;
A
#
# COMPACT_ATOMS: atom_id res chain seq x y z
N ASP A 1 19.21 -20.24 8.19
CA ASP A 1 20.35 -20.05 7.36
C ASP A 1 21.31 -18.99 7.89
N SER A 2 22.61 -19.03 7.49
CA SER A 2 23.66 -18.17 8.06
C SER A 2 23.34 -16.68 7.99
N ASN A 3 22.88 -16.20 6.83
CA ASN A 3 22.62 -14.77 6.61
C ASN A 3 21.51 -14.22 7.52
N LEU A 4 20.47 -15.02 7.81
CA LEU A 4 19.40 -14.59 8.72
C LEU A 4 19.92 -14.47 10.15
N ALA A 5 20.74 -15.43 10.59
CA ALA A 5 21.35 -15.39 11.93
C ALA A 5 22.32 -14.22 12.08
N GLU A 6 23.14 -13.94 11.06
CA GLU A 6 24.04 -12.77 11.05
C GLU A 6 23.25 -11.46 11.10
N PHE A 7 22.13 -11.36 10.37
CA PHE A 7 21.27 -10.19 10.42
C PHE A 7 20.56 -10.03 11.77
N GLN A 8 20.07 -11.12 12.38
CA GLN A 8 19.52 -11.10 13.74
C GLN A 8 20.54 -10.59 14.76
N GLN A 9 21.78 -11.06 14.65
CA GLN A 9 22.86 -10.60 15.52
C GLN A 9 23.10 -9.10 15.32
N TRP A 10 23.20 -8.63 14.09
CA TRP A 10 23.39 -7.20 13.77
C TRP A 10 22.24 -6.34 14.33
N LEU A 11 21.00 -6.76 14.17
CA LEU A 11 19.83 -6.06 14.73
C LEU A 11 19.96 -5.92 16.25
N SER A 12 20.32 -7.02 16.93
CA SER A 12 20.50 -7.03 18.38
C SER A 12 21.64 -6.12 18.83
N GLU A 13 22.79 -6.13 18.13
CA GLU A 13 23.96 -5.30 18.44
C GLU A 13 23.69 -3.79 18.24
N ASN A 14 22.76 -3.45 17.35
CA ASN A 14 22.38 -2.06 17.05
C ASN A 14 21.10 -1.62 17.76
N GLU A 15 20.50 -2.46 18.62
CA GLU A 15 19.27 -2.17 19.37
C GLU A 15 18.07 -1.76 18.47
N VAL A 16 17.98 -2.40 17.29
CA VAL A 16 16.88 -2.21 16.33
C VAL A 16 16.19 -3.53 16.00
N TYR A 17 14.98 -3.48 15.52
CA TYR A 17 14.23 -4.68 15.11
C TYR A 17 13.37 -4.43 13.87
N VAL A 18 12.99 -5.50 13.20
CA VAL A 18 12.07 -5.48 12.04
C VAL A 18 10.70 -5.91 12.53
N PHE A 19 9.68 -5.07 12.29
CA PHE A 19 8.28 -5.35 12.60
C PHE A 19 7.37 -5.38 11.38
N THR A 20 7.83 -4.81 10.26
CA THR A 20 7.10 -4.78 9.00
C THR A 20 8.03 -4.97 7.81
N MET A 21 7.49 -5.47 6.71
CA MET A 21 8.17 -5.55 5.43
C MET A 21 7.21 -5.10 4.32
N ASN A 22 7.76 -4.47 3.29
CA ASN A 22 7.02 -4.23 2.05
C ASN A 22 7.21 -5.45 1.12
N GLY A 23 6.15 -6.26 0.99
CA GLY A 23 6.13 -7.47 0.16
C GLY A 23 5.48 -7.27 -1.21
N PHE A 24 5.17 -6.02 -1.58
CA PHE A 24 4.60 -5.72 -2.88
C PHE A 24 5.59 -6.04 -4.01
N PRO A 25 6.80 -5.42 -4.07
CA PRO A 25 7.80 -5.74 -5.06
C PRO A 25 8.34 -7.16 -4.88
N TYR A 26 8.60 -7.86 -5.98
CA TYR A 26 9.17 -9.21 -5.97
C TYR A 26 10.62 -9.26 -6.45
N GLY A 27 10.94 -8.49 -7.49
CA GLY A 27 12.26 -8.44 -8.11
C GLY A 27 12.95 -7.10 -7.89
N ASN A 28 13.78 -6.73 -8.87
CA ASN A 28 14.43 -5.42 -8.88
C ASN A 28 13.37 -4.32 -9.02
N PHE A 29 13.29 -3.45 -8.03
CA PHE A 29 12.34 -2.34 -8.00
C PHE A 29 12.99 -0.99 -8.34
N HIS A 30 14.30 -0.89 -8.21
CA HIS A 30 15.08 0.30 -8.49
C HIS A 30 16.01 0.10 -9.69
N ASN A 31 16.31 1.19 -10.42
CA ASN A 31 17.25 1.23 -11.54
C ASN A 31 16.86 0.39 -12.78
N GLU A 32 15.63 -0.07 -12.87
CA GLU A 32 15.07 -0.78 -14.03
C GLU A 32 13.68 -0.22 -14.34
N ARG A 33 13.22 -0.37 -15.59
CA ARG A 33 11.85 -0.01 -15.95
C ARG A 33 10.90 -1.03 -15.32
N VAL A 34 10.09 -0.59 -14.37
CA VAL A 34 9.17 -1.43 -13.61
C VAL A 34 7.76 -1.36 -14.18
N LYS A 35 7.19 -0.15 -14.29
CA LYS A 35 5.81 0.11 -14.77
C LYS A 35 4.81 -0.90 -14.15
N ASP A 36 3.94 -1.52 -14.95
CA ASP A 36 2.95 -2.51 -14.50
C ASP A 36 3.56 -3.86 -14.07
N ASP A 37 4.83 -4.13 -14.45
CA ASP A 37 5.56 -5.33 -14.02
C ASP A 37 5.78 -5.38 -12.49
N VAL A 38 5.58 -4.28 -11.77
CA VAL A 38 5.61 -4.25 -10.29
C VAL A 38 4.64 -5.25 -9.67
N HIS A 39 3.52 -5.53 -10.35
CA HIS A 39 2.54 -6.52 -9.90
C HIS A 39 2.98 -7.98 -10.12
N THR A 40 4.05 -8.23 -10.91
CA THR A 40 4.50 -9.58 -11.25
C THR A 40 5.51 -10.13 -10.22
N PRO A 41 5.36 -11.39 -9.77
CA PRO A 41 4.19 -12.26 -9.92
C PRO A 41 3.01 -11.76 -9.05
N ASP A 42 1.80 -11.84 -9.57
CA ASP A 42 0.59 -11.44 -8.87
C ASP A 42 -0.03 -12.57 -8.02
N TRP A 43 -1.14 -12.29 -7.34
CA TRP A 43 -1.82 -13.26 -6.47
C TRP A 43 -2.54 -14.38 -7.21
N THR A 44 -2.60 -14.34 -8.54
CA THR A 44 -3.10 -15.47 -9.33
C THR A 44 -2.06 -16.61 -9.45
N THR A 45 -0.82 -16.37 -9.01
CA THR A 45 0.32 -17.28 -9.15
C THR A 45 0.72 -17.94 -7.83
N LYS A 46 1.34 -19.13 -7.94
CA LYS A 46 1.91 -19.82 -6.78
C LYS A 46 3.26 -19.22 -6.34
N GLU A 47 3.91 -18.53 -7.25
CA GLU A 47 5.16 -17.82 -7.00
C GLU A 47 4.94 -16.73 -5.95
N ARG A 48 3.88 -15.91 -6.08
CA ARG A 48 3.51 -14.88 -5.09
C ARG A 48 3.17 -15.51 -3.74
N LEU A 49 2.37 -16.57 -3.73
CA LEU A 49 2.05 -17.29 -2.50
C LEU A 49 3.32 -17.81 -1.79
N THR A 50 4.22 -18.43 -2.53
CA THR A 50 5.45 -19.02 -1.98
C THR A 50 6.38 -17.93 -1.44
N TYR A 51 6.53 -16.83 -2.19
CA TYR A 51 7.32 -15.67 -1.80
C TYR A 51 6.81 -15.08 -0.49
N THR A 52 5.52 -14.78 -0.41
CA THR A 52 4.90 -14.16 0.76
C THR A 52 5.03 -15.04 2.01
N ARG A 53 4.80 -16.36 1.88
CA ARG A 53 5.00 -17.29 3.01
C ARG A 53 6.45 -17.31 3.50
N ARG A 54 7.45 -17.29 2.60
CA ARG A 54 8.85 -17.20 2.98
C ARG A 54 9.20 -15.90 3.70
N MET A 55 8.62 -14.78 3.25
CA MET A 55 8.80 -13.50 3.95
C MET A 55 8.22 -13.55 5.37
N PHE A 56 7.05 -14.16 5.57
CA PHE A 56 6.49 -14.34 6.91
C PHE A 56 7.32 -15.27 7.79
N ASP A 57 7.89 -16.35 7.25
CA ASP A 57 8.82 -17.21 7.99
C ASP A 57 10.07 -16.41 8.46
N GLN A 58 10.57 -15.50 7.62
CA GLN A 58 11.67 -14.60 7.97
C GLN A 58 11.26 -13.56 9.00
N LEU A 59 10.11 -12.88 8.80
CA LEU A 59 9.61 -11.90 9.75
C LEU A 59 9.33 -12.54 11.12
N ALA A 60 8.76 -13.72 11.16
CA ALA A 60 8.55 -14.47 12.40
C ALA A 60 9.85 -14.74 13.15
N ALA A 61 10.96 -15.00 12.42
CA ALA A 61 12.28 -15.16 13.03
C ALA A 61 12.90 -13.84 13.51
N LEU A 62 12.66 -12.74 12.79
CA LEU A 62 13.24 -11.42 13.09
C LEU A 62 12.48 -10.64 14.17
N LEU A 63 11.17 -10.88 14.30
CA LEU A 63 10.30 -10.15 15.20
C LEU A 63 10.59 -10.53 16.66
N PRO A 64 10.80 -9.56 17.57
CA PRO A 64 10.97 -9.85 18.99
C PRO A 64 9.70 -10.46 19.63
N GLU A 65 9.88 -11.16 20.74
CA GLU A 65 8.74 -11.67 21.52
C GLU A 65 7.86 -10.53 22.04
N GLY A 66 6.55 -10.74 21.99
CA GLY A 66 5.55 -9.78 22.46
C GLY A 66 5.21 -8.67 21.46
N ASN A 67 5.90 -8.62 20.32
CA ASN A 67 5.59 -7.66 19.25
C ASN A 67 4.68 -8.31 18.19
N THR A 68 3.96 -7.46 17.48
CA THR A 68 3.17 -7.82 16.30
C THR A 68 3.89 -7.40 15.02
N GLY A 69 3.55 -8.01 13.88
CA GLY A 69 4.21 -7.66 12.63
C GLY A 69 3.32 -7.87 11.40
N GLY A 70 3.57 -7.11 10.34
CA GLY A 70 2.81 -7.17 9.11
C GLY A 70 3.66 -7.10 7.85
N ILE A 71 3.11 -7.62 6.76
CA ILE A 71 3.73 -7.51 5.44
C ILE A 71 2.68 -6.97 4.47
N SER A 72 2.94 -5.80 3.87
CA SER A 72 2.09 -5.26 2.81
C SER A 72 2.24 -6.03 1.51
N THR A 73 1.19 -6.07 0.71
CA THR A 73 1.16 -6.84 -0.54
C THR A 73 0.26 -6.19 -1.58
N SER A 74 0.55 -6.51 -2.85
CA SER A 74 -0.20 -6.01 -4.01
C SER A 74 -1.71 -6.30 -3.94
N PRO A 75 -2.55 -5.44 -4.56
CA PRO A 75 -4.01 -5.54 -4.55
C PRO A 75 -4.54 -6.57 -5.55
N VAL A 76 -4.25 -7.85 -5.32
CA VAL A 76 -4.58 -9.02 -6.13
C VAL A 76 -3.77 -9.09 -7.42
N SER A 77 -3.96 -8.17 -8.36
CA SER A 77 -3.30 -8.13 -9.67
C SER A 77 -3.47 -6.74 -10.29
N TYR A 78 -2.84 -6.51 -11.44
CA TYR A 78 -3.04 -5.33 -12.27
C TYR A 78 -4.33 -5.49 -13.10
N LYS A 79 -5.28 -4.57 -12.94
CA LYS A 79 -6.65 -4.73 -13.49
C LYS A 79 -6.69 -4.91 -15.01
N TYR A 80 -5.78 -4.27 -15.74
CA TYR A 80 -5.77 -4.32 -17.20
C TYR A 80 -5.22 -5.62 -17.80
N TRP A 81 -4.65 -6.51 -16.99
CA TRP A 81 -4.29 -7.85 -17.45
C TRP A 81 -5.51 -8.78 -17.60
N HIS A 82 -6.65 -8.39 -17.05
CA HIS A 82 -7.89 -9.17 -17.04
C HIS A 82 -8.97 -8.49 -17.90
N ALA A 83 -8.94 -8.75 -19.22
CA ALA A 83 -9.76 -8.04 -20.21
C ALA A 83 -11.25 -8.40 -20.20
N THR A 84 -11.68 -9.45 -19.50
CA THR A 84 -13.07 -9.92 -19.45
C THR A 84 -13.55 -10.08 -18.00
N GLU A 85 -14.85 -9.93 -17.78
CA GLU A 85 -15.47 -10.16 -16.46
C GLU A 85 -15.15 -11.54 -15.88
N GLU A 86 -15.09 -12.58 -16.73
CA GLU A 86 -14.74 -13.94 -16.31
C GLU A 86 -13.26 -14.04 -15.89
N ALA A 87 -12.35 -13.39 -16.63
CA ALA A 87 -10.94 -13.33 -16.27
C ALA A 87 -10.74 -12.59 -14.96
N THR A 88 -11.40 -11.45 -14.79
CA THR A 88 -11.39 -10.65 -13.54
C THR A 88 -11.90 -11.47 -12.37
N LYS A 89 -13.04 -12.14 -12.52
CA LYS A 89 -13.60 -13.03 -11.49
C LYS A 89 -12.65 -14.16 -11.13
N THR A 90 -12.07 -14.81 -12.13
CA THR A 90 -11.10 -15.89 -11.93
C THR A 90 -9.86 -15.41 -11.17
N ALA A 91 -9.37 -14.20 -11.48
CA ALA A 91 -8.25 -13.59 -10.78
C ALA A 91 -8.59 -13.32 -9.30
N PHE A 92 -9.75 -12.74 -9.01
CA PHE A 92 -10.22 -12.55 -7.64
C PHE A 92 -10.36 -13.88 -6.86
N GLU A 93 -10.98 -14.89 -7.46
CA GLU A 93 -11.16 -16.20 -6.83
C GLU A 93 -9.81 -16.89 -6.53
N THR A 94 -8.86 -16.79 -7.47
CA THR A 94 -7.53 -17.39 -7.32
C THR A 94 -6.71 -16.63 -6.31
N GLY A 95 -6.71 -15.30 -6.39
CA GLY A 95 -6.04 -14.42 -5.44
C GLY A 95 -6.55 -14.62 -4.02
N ALA A 96 -7.87 -14.66 -3.85
CA ALA A 96 -8.48 -14.93 -2.54
C ALA A 96 -8.03 -16.28 -1.97
N LYS A 97 -8.03 -17.35 -2.77
CA LYS A 97 -7.56 -18.67 -2.31
C LYS A 97 -6.10 -18.63 -1.87
N ASN A 98 -5.22 -17.96 -2.62
CA ASN A 98 -3.81 -17.85 -2.28
C ASN A 98 -3.59 -17.00 -1.01
N MET A 99 -4.31 -15.89 -0.83
CA MET A 99 -4.25 -15.08 0.40
C MET A 99 -4.77 -15.86 1.61
N LEU A 100 -5.83 -16.66 1.45
CA LEU A 100 -6.34 -17.55 2.51
C LEU A 100 -5.35 -18.64 2.90
N GLU A 101 -4.56 -19.15 1.96
CA GLU A 101 -3.45 -20.06 2.27
C GLU A 101 -2.38 -19.38 3.14
N VAL A 102 -2.11 -18.07 2.90
CA VAL A 102 -1.23 -17.29 3.79
C VAL A 102 -1.88 -17.11 5.16
N ALA A 103 -3.17 -16.77 5.24
CA ALA A 103 -3.87 -16.61 6.52
C ALA A 103 -3.78 -17.89 7.38
N MET A 104 -3.97 -19.07 6.79
CA MET A 104 -3.79 -20.34 7.48
C MET A 104 -2.33 -20.60 7.90
N HIS A 105 -1.36 -20.16 7.09
CA HIS A 105 0.05 -20.23 7.46
C HIS A 105 0.37 -19.32 8.65
N LEU A 106 -0.16 -18.10 8.68
CA LEU A 106 -0.02 -17.16 9.79
C LEU A 106 -0.67 -17.70 11.06
N HIS A 107 -1.85 -18.29 10.94
CA HIS A 107 -2.49 -18.98 12.07
C HIS A 107 -1.59 -20.07 12.65
N LYS A 108 -0.95 -20.86 11.79
CA LYS A 108 0.00 -21.89 12.25
C LYS A 108 1.20 -21.26 12.94
N ILE A 109 1.80 -20.21 12.41
CA ILE A 109 2.94 -19.49 13.03
C ILE A 109 2.54 -19.02 14.45
N GLU A 110 1.35 -18.39 14.59
CA GLU A 110 0.90 -17.89 15.88
C GLU A 110 0.68 -19.04 16.89
N GLN A 111 0.11 -20.18 16.46
CA GLN A 111 -0.05 -21.35 17.33
C GLN A 111 1.28 -21.95 17.78
N GLU A 112 2.30 -21.94 16.94
CA GLU A 112 3.61 -22.54 17.22
C GLU A 112 4.55 -21.60 17.99
N THR A 113 4.44 -20.28 17.77
CA THR A 113 5.42 -19.29 18.27
C THR A 113 4.84 -18.24 19.21
N GLY A 114 3.51 -18.10 19.23
CA GLY A 114 2.81 -17.01 19.95
C GLY A 114 2.92 -15.64 19.23
N LYS A 115 3.59 -15.54 18.08
CA LYS A 115 3.78 -14.29 17.36
C LYS A 115 2.58 -14.01 16.44
N TYR A 116 1.93 -12.89 16.61
CA TYR A 116 0.86 -12.43 15.73
C TYR A 116 1.44 -11.67 14.53
N LEU A 117 1.16 -12.17 13.34
CA LEU A 117 1.54 -11.58 12.08
C LEU A 117 0.30 -11.43 11.17
N HIS A 118 0.29 -10.44 10.29
CA HIS A 118 -0.83 -10.18 9.39
C HIS A 118 -0.37 -9.80 7.98
N LEU A 119 -1.18 -10.17 6.98
CA LEU A 119 -0.99 -9.80 5.57
C LEU A 119 -1.84 -8.57 5.28
N ASP A 120 -1.19 -7.49 4.89
CA ASP A 120 -1.78 -6.18 4.69
C ASP A 120 -2.00 -5.93 3.19
N ILE A 121 -3.23 -6.09 2.73
CA ILE A 121 -3.60 -5.84 1.33
C ILE A 121 -3.53 -4.34 1.08
N GLU A 122 -2.79 -3.91 0.08
CA GLU A 122 -2.51 -2.51 -0.23
C GLU A 122 -3.24 -2.08 -1.50
N PRO A 123 -4.40 -1.40 -1.39
CA PRO A 123 -5.08 -0.83 -2.55
C PRO A 123 -4.24 0.28 -3.19
N GLU A 124 -4.19 0.28 -4.53
CA GLU A 124 -3.48 1.31 -5.28
C GLU A 124 -4.13 1.57 -6.64
N PRO A 125 -3.85 2.71 -7.30
CA PRO A 125 -4.35 2.99 -8.64
C PRO A 125 -3.98 1.92 -9.66
N ASP A 126 -4.94 1.55 -10.51
CA ASP A 126 -4.82 0.50 -11.54
C ASP A 126 -4.64 -0.93 -11.01
N GLY A 127 -4.57 -1.13 -9.70
CA GLY A 127 -4.75 -2.44 -9.08
C GLY A 127 -6.18 -2.96 -9.24
N MET A 128 -6.42 -4.22 -8.93
CA MET A 128 -7.78 -4.77 -8.88
C MET A 128 -8.57 -4.26 -7.67
N LEU A 129 -7.90 -3.66 -6.70
CA LEU A 129 -8.47 -2.92 -5.57
C LEU A 129 -7.82 -1.55 -5.53
N GLU A 130 -8.61 -0.48 -5.74
CA GLU A 130 -8.11 0.89 -5.79
C GLU A 130 -8.61 1.76 -4.63
N ASN A 131 -9.64 1.29 -3.90
CA ASN A 131 -10.35 2.08 -2.90
C ASN A 131 -11.01 1.19 -1.83
N SER A 132 -11.56 1.83 -0.80
CA SER A 132 -12.17 1.10 0.31
C SER A 132 -13.43 0.30 -0.08
N ASP A 133 -14.24 0.78 -1.02
CA ASP A 133 -15.44 0.06 -1.47
C ASP A 133 -15.08 -1.26 -2.15
N GLU A 134 -14.05 -1.26 -2.99
CA GLU A 134 -13.54 -2.47 -3.64
C GLU A 134 -12.91 -3.45 -2.66
N VAL A 135 -12.21 -2.95 -1.62
CA VAL A 135 -11.74 -3.79 -0.51
C VAL A 135 -12.91 -4.48 0.20
N LEU A 136 -13.96 -3.72 0.57
CA LEU A 136 -15.13 -4.29 1.21
C LEU A 136 -15.78 -5.36 0.34
N GLN A 137 -15.92 -5.07 -0.97
CA GLN A 137 -16.48 -6.01 -1.93
C GLN A 137 -15.63 -7.28 -2.04
N PHE A 138 -14.30 -7.16 -2.10
CA PHE A 138 -13.39 -8.31 -2.17
C PHE A 138 -13.51 -9.20 -0.92
N PHE A 139 -13.60 -8.60 0.27
CA PHE A 139 -13.85 -9.37 1.50
C PHE A 139 -15.22 -10.07 1.46
N ALA A 140 -16.28 -9.36 1.09
CA ALA A 140 -17.65 -9.86 1.12
C ALA A 140 -17.92 -10.95 0.05
N ASP A 141 -17.44 -10.74 -1.17
CA ASP A 141 -17.79 -11.57 -2.32
C ASP A 141 -16.80 -12.72 -2.55
N TYR A 142 -15.55 -12.59 -2.07
CA TYR A 142 -14.49 -13.59 -2.34
C TYR A 142 -13.85 -14.13 -1.06
N LEU A 143 -13.21 -13.31 -0.22
CA LEU A 143 -12.44 -13.81 0.92
C LEU A 143 -13.31 -14.55 1.95
N LEU A 144 -14.45 -13.99 2.34
CA LEU A 144 -15.30 -14.60 3.34
C LEU A 144 -16.00 -15.88 2.83
N PRO A 145 -16.70 -15.90 1.68
CA PRO A 145 -17.37 -17.11 1.23
C PRO A 145 -16.40 -18.24 0.87
N ILE A 146 -15.31 -17.94 0.16
CA ILE A 146 -14.30 -18.93 -0.19
C ILE A 146 -13.57 -19.41 1.07
N GLY A 147 -13.22 -18.49 1.97
CA GLY A 147 -12.46 -18.79 3.17
C GLY A 147 -13.23 -19.64 4.18
N VAL A 148 -14.52 -19.38 4.39
CA VAL A 148 -15.35 -20.23 5.25
C VAL A 148 -15.36 -21.68 4.77
N ALA A 149 -15.49 -21.90 3.46
CA ALA A 149 -15.46 -23.24 2.89
C ALA A 149 -14.06 -23.87 3.01
N LEU A 150 -13.01 -23.17 2.59
CA LEU A 150 -11.64 -23.65 2.53
C LEU A 150 -11.05 -23.93 3.93
N ILE A 151 -11.24 -23.02 4.86
CA ILE A 151 -10.74 -23.13 6.24
C ILE A 151 -11.51 -24.21 7.00
N GLY A 152 -12.84 -24.28 6.78
CA GLY A 152 -13.67 -25.36 7.33
C GLY A 152 -13.18 -26.74 6.88
N GLU A 153 -12.88 -26.91 5.59
CA GLU A 153 -12.35 -28.16 5.04
C GLU A 153 -10.95 -28.51 5.58
N LYS A 154 -10.04 -27.52 5.62
CA LYS A 154 -8.62 -27.79 5.96
C LYS A 154 -8.33 -27.82 7.46
N LEU A 155 -9.01 -26.99 8.26
CA LEU A 155 -8.76 -26.85 9.70
C LEU A 155 -9.90 -27.39 10.57
N GLY A 156 -11.03 -27.77 9.99
CA GLY A 156 -12.19 -28.27 10.74
C GLY A 156 -12.91 -27.18 11.56
N LEU A 157 -12.69 -25.89 11.22
CA LEU A 157 -13.30 -24.77 11.93
C LEU A 157 -14.73 -24.52 11.43
N ASP A 158 -15.62 -24.09 12.32
CA ASP A 158 -16.95 -23.63 11.93
C ASP A 158 -16.89 -22.28 11.21
N ALA A 159 -18.01 -21.85 10.64
CA ALA A 159 -18.07 -20.65 9.82
C ALA A 159 -17.67 -19.37 10.59
N GLU A 160 -18.03 -19.24 11.86
CA GLU A 160 -17.71 -18.06 12.66
C GLU A 160 -16.22 -18.02 13.04
N ALA A 161 -15.64 -19.18 13.38
CA ALA A 161 -14.21 -19.31 13.65
C ALA A 161 -13.39 -19.05 12.38
N ALA A 162 -13.83 -19.53 11.21
CA ALA A 162 -13.20 -19.25 9.94
C ALA A 162 -13.22 -17.75 9.58
N LYS A 163 -14.37 -17.07 9.76
CA LYS A 163 -14.46 -15.61 9.54
C LYS A 163 -13.51 -14.83 10.47
N LYS A 164 -13.46 -15.21 11.75
CA LYS A 164 -12.52 -14.59 12.72
C LYS A 164 -11.07 -14.75 12.28
N LEU A 165 -10.70 -15.94 11.78
CA LEU A 165 -9.37 -16.21 11.27
C LEU A 165 -9.06 -15.30 10.06
N ILE A 166 -9.99 -15.17 9.12
CA ILE A 166 -9.81 -14.31 7.94
C ILE A 166 -9.57 -12.86 8.37
N HIS A 167 -10.45 -12.28 9.18
CA HIS A 167 -10.33 -10.90 9.66
C HIS A 167 -9.10 -10.67 10.57
N ARG A 168 -8.61 -11.73 11.23
CA ARG A 168 -7.41 -11.63 12.06
C ARG A 168 -6.15 -11.48 11.23
N TYR A 169 -6.01 -12.28 10.17
CA TYR A 169 -4.75 -12.37 9.43
C TYR A 169 -4.72 -11.65 8.09
N LEU A 170 -5.89 -11.27 7.55
CA LEU A 170 -5.99 -10.46 6.34
C LEU A 170 -6.52 -9.09 6.71
N THR A 171 -5.68 -8.09 6.55
CA THR A 171 -5.90 -6.71 6.95
C THR A 171 -5.62 -5.78 5.77
N VAL A 172 -5.69 -4.48 5.97
CA VAL A 172 -5.41 -3.47 4.96
C VAL A 172 -4.13 -2.74 5.29
N CYS A 173 -3.26 -2.59 4.31
CA CYS A 173 -2.24 -1.56 4.30
C CYS A 173 -2.87 -0.25 3.81
N TYR A 174 -2.99 0.73 4.70
CA TYR A 174 -3.51 2.04 4.36
C TYR A 174 -2.36 2.94 3.91
N ASP A 175 -2.07 2.96 2.61
CA ASP A 175 -1.15 3.92 2.03
C ASP A 175 -1.84 5.27 1.84
N ILE A 176 -1.37 6.32 2.56
CA ILE A 176 -2.01 7.65 2.56
C ILE A 176 -1.98 8.27 1.15
N CYS A 177 -0.93 8.05 0.37
CA CYS A 177 -0.84 8.50 -1.01
C CYS A 177 -1.97 7.88 -1.84
N HIS A 178 -2.12 6.54 -1.81
CA HIS A 178 -3.09 5.81 -2.62
C HIS A 178 -4.53 6.20 -2.29
N PHE A 179 -4.91 6.24 -1.02
CA PHE A 179 -6.25 6.67 -0.63
C PHE A 179 -6.50 8.16 -0.91
N SER A 180 -5.45 9.00 -0.89
CA SER A 180 -5.59 10.38 -1.36
C SER A 180 -5.86 10.45 -2.86
N LEU A 181 -5.23 9.60 -3.69
CA LEU A 181 -5.49 9.48 -5.12
C LEU A 181 -6.92 9.02 -5.42
N ALA A 182 -7.49 8.18 -4.59
CA ALA A 182 -8.89 7.78 -4.64
C ALA A 182 -9.86 8.89 -4.16
N TYR A 183 -9.36 10.04 -3.69
CA TYR A 183 -10.15 11.13 -3.10
C TYR A 183 -11.01 10.69 -1.92
N GLU A 184 -10.53 9.71 -1.16
CA GLU A 184 -11.17 9.26 0.08
C GLU A 184 -10.72 10.08 1.28
N GLU A 185 -11.66 10.44 2.14
CA GLU A 185 -11.35 11.10 3.40
C GLU A 185 -10.96 10.06 4.45
N PRO A 186 -9.82 10.24 5.17
CA PRO A 186 -9.31 9.22 6.10
C PRO A 186 -10.33 8.76 7.15
N THR A 187 -11.03 9.69 7.78
CA THR A 187 -12.03 9.38 8.81
C THR A 187 -13.13 8.47 8.27
N ASP A 188 -13.68 8.81 7.11
CA ASP A 188 -14.76 8.06 6.50
C ASP A 188 -14.31 6.64 6.12
N THR A 189 -13.08 6.53 5.60
CA THR A 189 -12.48 5.24 5.22
C THR A 189 -12.23 4.36 6.44
N PHE A 190 -11.64 4.91 7.50
CA PHE A 190 -11.37 4.15 8.73
C PHE A 190 -12.65 3.64 9.38
N GLU A 191 -13.67 4.50 9.52
CA GLU A 191 -14.96 4.08 10.05
C GLU A 191 -15.66 3.03 9.17
N LYS A 192 -15.53 3.12 7.84
CA LYS A 192 -16.09 2.17 6.90
C LYS A 192 -15.46 0.79 7.05
N LEU A 193 -14.12 0.70 7.12
CA LEU A 193 -13.39 -0.55 7.33
C LEU A 193 -13.69 -1.16 8.71
N GLU A 194 -13.70 -0.34 9.76
CA GLU A 194 -14.04 -0.78 11.12
C GLU A 194 -15.45 -1.38 11.20
N LYS A 195 -16.45 -0.74 10.61
CA LYS A 195 -17.83 -1.24 10.53
C LYS A 195 -17.94 -2.60 9.83
N ALA A 196 -17.04 -2.87 8.88
CA ALA A 196 -16.94 -4.15 8.18
C ALA A 196 -16.09 -5.19 8.95
N GLY A 197 -15.49 -4.82 10.07
CA GLY A 197 -14.58 -5.68 10.85
C GLY A 197 -13.24 -5.91 10.18
N ILE A 198 -12.85 -5.05 9.23
CA ILE A 198 -11.56 -5.12 8.52
C ILE A 198 -10.56 -4.20 9.22
N ALA A 199 -9.52 -4.79 9.79
CA ALA A 199 -8.48 -4.04 10.49
C ALA A 199 -7.50 -3.38 9.52
N ILE A 200 -6.92 -2.26 9.94
CA ILE A 200 -5.77 -1.65 9.30
C ILE A 200 -4.53 -2.20 10.00
N GLY A 201 -3.81 -3.09 9.32
CA GLY A 201 -2.61 -3.72 9.85
C GLY A 201 -1.41 -2.79 9.81
N LYS A 202 -1.29 -1.97 8.75
CA LYS A 202 -0.20 -1.02 8.56
C LYS A 202 -0.70 0.27 7.90
N ILE A 203 -0.10 1.39 8.27
CA ILE A 203 -0.28 2.67 7.58
C ILE A 203 1.06 3.07 6.96
N GLN A 204 1.09 3.24 5.65
CA GLN A 204 2.21 3.86 4.97
C GLN A 204 2.01 5.36 4.95
N VAL A 205 2.93 6.07 5.60
CA VAL A 205 2.94 7.53 5.69
C VAL A 205 3.63 8.08 4.45
N SER A 206 2.83 8.48 3.49
CA SER A 206 3.24 8.88 2.15
C SER A 206 2.43 10.08 1.68
N ALA A 207 2.91 10.82 0.69
CA ALA A 207 2.21 11.95 0.11
C ALA A 207 2.23 11.88 -1.42
N ALA A 208 1.06 12.04 -2.05
CA ALA A 208 0.95 12.19 -3.49
C ALA A 208 1.32 13.59 -3.96
N LEU A 209 1.71 13.70 -5.23
CA LEU A 209 1.82 14.98 -5.91
C LEU A 209 0.42 15.56 -6.15
N LYS A 210 0.18 16.80 -5.74
CA LYS A 210 -1.11 17.50 -5.87
C LYS A 210 -0.96 18.75 -6.73
N ILE A 211 -1.79 18.86 -7.73
CA ILE A 211 -1.74 19.89 -8.75
C ILE A 211 -3.06 20.66 -8.70
N LEU A 212 -3.01 21.93 -8.32
CA LEU A 212 -4.16 22.83 -8.29
C LEU A 212 -4.10 23.76 -9.49
N SER A 213 -5.24 23.95 -10.18
CA SER A 213 -5.31 24.87 -11.30
C SER A 213 -5.10 26.32 -10.84
N ASN A 214 -4.49 27.12 -11.72
CA ASN A 214 -4.29 28.55 -11.50
C ASN A 214 -5.23 29.35 -12.42
N PRO A 215 -6.12 30.20 -11.89
CA PRO A 215 -7.00 31.05 -12.69
C PRO A 215 -6.27 31.96 -13.68
N SER A 216 -4.98 32.27 -13.41
CA SER A 216 -4.15 33.10 -14.29
C SER A 216 -3.47 32.33 -15.42
N GLY A 217 -3.65 31.00 -15.49
CA GLY A 217 -3.05 30.12 -16.47
C GLY A 217 -2.20 29.01 -15.82
N ASN A 218 -2.07 27.88 -16.50
CA ASN A 218 -1.44 26.67 -15.98
C ASN A 218 -0.07 26.37 -16.63
N ASP A 219 0.51 27.27 -17.40
CA ASP A 219 1.77 26.98 -18.13
C ASP A 219 2.91 26.63 -17.17
N GLU A 220 3.12 27.41 -16.11
CA GLU A 220 4.14 27.12 -15.10
C GLU A 220 3.87 25.78 -14.38
N ILE A 221 2.60 25.42 -14.18
CA ILE A 221 2.19 24.17 -13.56
C ILE A 221 2.56 22.99 -14.49
N TRP A 222 2.27 23.09 -15.79
CA TRP A 222 2.61 22.07 -16.77
C TRP A 222 4.12 21.90 -16.94
N GLU A 223 4.88 22.99 -16.91
CA GLU A 223 6.35 22.94 -16.94
C GLU A 223 6.90 22.24 -15.69
N ALA A 224 6.38 22.58 -14.50
CA ALA A 224 6.81 21.96 -13.27
C ALA A 224 6.41 20.47 -13.21
N LEU A 225 5.20 20.13 -13.65
CA LEU A 225 4.71 18.74 -13.66
C LEU A 225 5.51 17.85 -14.64
N ALA A 226 5.95 18.40 -15.78
CA ALA A 226 6.76 17.67 -16.73
C ALA A 226 8.12 17.21 -16.17
N LEU A 227 8.62 17.82 -15.09
CA LEU A 227 9.85 17.38 -14.43
C LEU A 227 9.68 16.06 -13.67
N PHE A 228 8.44 15.60 -13.43
CA PHE A 228 8.09 14.34 -12.79
C PHE A 228 7.81 13.22 -13.80
N ASP A 229 7.85 13.51 -15.10
CA ASP A 229 7.74 12.49 -16.14
C ASP A 229 9.06 11.72 -16.27
N GLU A 230 9.09 10.50 -15.73
CA GLU A 230 10.25 9.63 -15.73
C GLU A 230 9.86 8.18 -16.13
N PRO A 231 10.78 7.39 -16.71
CA PRO A 231 10.42 6.14 -17.37
C PRO A 231 10.33 4.90 -16.45
N THR A 232 10.71 5.01 -15.17
CA THR A 232 10.88 3.86 -14.28
C THR A 232 9.54 3.31 -13.78
N TYR A 233 8.72 4.19 -13.19
CA TYR A 233 7.45 3.83 -12.55
C TYR A 233 6.24 4.26 -13.37
N LEU A 234 5.05 3.73 -13.02
CA LEU A 234 3.78 4.29 -13.45
C LEU A 234 3.40 5.46 -12.54
N HIS A 235 3.06 6.58 -13.15
CA HIS A 235 2.57 7.75 -12.44
C HIS A 235 1.13 8.03 -12.84
N GLN A 236 0.21 7.19 -12.34
CA GLN A 236 -1.22 7.38 -12.57
C GLN A 236 -1.65 8.75 -12.08
N VAL A 237 -2.52 9.40 -12.84
CA VAL A 237 -3.09 10.69 -12.45
C VAL A 237 -4.58 10.52 -12.24
N THR A 238 -5.07 11.05 -11.13
CA THR A 238 -6.49 11.04 -10.81
C THR A 238 -7.07 12.44 -10.79
N GLU A 239 -8.34 12.55 -11.16
CA GLU A 239 -9.13 13.77 -11.19
C GLU A 239 -10.54 13.47 -10.68
N LYS A 240 -11.06 14.31 -9.79
CA LYS A 240 -12.44 14.16 -9.32
C LYS A 240 -13.36 15.07 -10.15
N VAL A 241 -14.16 14.45 -11.02
CA VAL A 241 -15.10 15.15 -11.89
C VAL A 241 -16.53 14.74 -11.55
N SER A 242 -17.35 15.70 -11.19
CA SER A 242 -18.78 15.46 -10.85
C SER A 242 -18.97 14.34 -9.81
N GLY A 243 -18.10 14.29 -8.81
CA GLY A 243 -18.14 13.31 -7.73
C GLY A 243 -17.59 11.92 -8.08
N LYS A 244 -17.11 11.71 -9.31
CA LYS A 244 -16.45 10.47 -9.73
C LYS A 244 -14.97 10.67 -9.92
N VAL A 245 -14.17 9.70 -9.50
CA VAL A 245 -12.74 9.70 -9.78
C VAL A 245 -12.51 9.14 -11.18
N LYS A 246 -11.74 9.90 -11.97
CA LYS A 246 -11.24 9.50 -13.26
C LYS A 246 -9.73 9.27 -13.15
N THR A 247 -9.25 8.15 -13.65
CA THR A 247 -7.83 7.79 -13.66
C THR A 247 -7.28 7.89 -15.08
N TYR A 248 -6.10 8.45 -15.20
CA TYR A 248 -5.22 8.41 -16.38
C TYR A 248 -4.07 7.48 -16.03
N ASN A 249 -3.80 6.50 -16.88
CA ASN A 249 -2.90 5.39 -16.57
C ASN A 249 -1.43 5.81 -16.37
N ASP A 250 -1.03 6.96 -16.93
CA ASP A 250 0.33 7.49 -16.72
C ASP A 250 0.36 9.00 -16.96
N LEU A 251 1.29 9.69 -16.33
CA LEU A 251 1.48 11.14 -16.39
C LEU A 251 1.66 11.71 -17.83
N PRO A 252 2.41 11.07 -18.74
CA PRO A 252 2.52 11.53 -20.14
C PRO A 252 1.19 11.81 -20.84
N ILE A 253 0.15 11.04 -20.54
CA ILE A 253 -1.20 11.20 -21.12
C ILE A 253 -1.78 12.56 -20.76
N VAL A 254 -1.59 12.98 -19.52
CA VAL A 254 -2.10 14.27 -19.03
C VAL A 254 -1.27 15.43 -19.59
N LEU A 255 0.06 15.26 -19.65
CA LEU A 255 0.99 16.26 -20.20
C LEU A 255 0.79 16.50 -21.70
N GLU A 256 0.45 15.46 -22.48
CA GLU A 256 0.14 15.59 -23.91
C GLU A 256 -1.13 16.42 -24.16
N HIS A 257 -2.16 16.21 -23.32
CA HIS A 257 -3.46 16.81 -23.58
C HIS A 257 -3.64 18.19 -22.94
N LYS A 258 -2.97 18.47 -21.81
CA LYS A 258 -2.99 19.76 -21.08
C LYS A 258 -4.41 20.35 -20.94
N ARG A 259 -5.38 19.50 -20.54
CA ARG A 259 -6.78 19.92 -20.41
C ARG A 259 -6.96 20.86 -19.22
N GLU A 260 -8.07 21.60 -19.23
CA GLU A 260 -8.53 22.31 -18.04
C GLU A 260 -8.89 21.31 -16.93
N PHE A 261 -8.54 21.63 -15.71
CA PHE A 261 -8.80 20.83 -14.50
C PHE A 261 -9.00 21.77 -13.30
N GLU A 262 -9.58 21.27 -12.22
CA GLU A 262 -9.61 21.97 -10.92
C GLU A 262 -8.46 21.47 -10.03
N GLU A 263 -8.40 20.15 -9.82
CA GLU A 263 -7.36 19.48 -9.06
C GLU A 263 -7.01 18.14 -9.73
N LEU A 264 -5.71 17.89 -9.89
CA LEU A 264 -5.17 16.59 -10.26
C LEU A 264 -4.30 16.07 -9.11
N ARG A 265 -4.24 14.76 -8.94
CA ARG A 265 -3.31 14.08 -8.05
C ARG A 265 -2.55 13.03 -8.84
N ALA A 266 -1.22 13.01 -8.69
CA ALA A 266 -0.38 12.03 -9.40
C ALA A 266 0.28 11.09 -8.41
N HIS A 267 0.29 9.80 -8.76
CA HIS A 267 0.95 8.73 -8.02
C HIS A 267 2.47 8.90 -8.12
N PHE A 268 2.99 9.75 -7.28
CA PHE A 268 4.40 10.03 -7.13
C PHE A 268 4.63 10.34 -5.65
N HIS A 269 5.37 9.49 -4.94
CA HIS A 269 5.64 9.71 -3.52
C HIS A 269 6.61 10.87 -3.36
N VAL A 270 6.10 12.01 -2.93
CA VAL A 270 6.91 13.22 -2.66
C VAL A 270 7.27 13.30 -1.18
N PRO A 271 8.37 14.01 -0.82
CA PRO A 271 8.78 14.14 0.57
C PRO A 271 7.65 14.63 1.48
N ILE A 272 7.33 13.88 2.53
CA ILE A 272 6.16 14.11 3.40
C ILE A 272 6.19 15.44 4.15
N PHE A 273 7.38 16.01 4.37
CA PHE A 273 7.55 17.31 5.03
C PHE A 273 7.30 18.52 4.12
N LEU A 274 7.08 18.30 2.82
CA LEU A 274 6.82 19.37 1.85
C LEU A 274 5.33 19.49 1.55
N GLU A 275 4.71 20.57 1.99
CA GLU A 275 3.34 20.93 1.61
C GLU A 275 3.30 21.45 0.16
N ARG A 276 4.34 22.21 -0.23
CA ARG A 276 4.44 22.88 -1.53
C ARG A 276 5.86 22.92 -2.04
N PHE A 277 6.03 22.81 -3.36
CA PHE A 277 7.31 22.96 -4.04
C PHE A 277 7.11 23.58 -5.44
N GLY A 278 7.56 24.85 -5.58
CA GLY A 278 7.32 25.64 -6.78
C GLY A 278 5.82 25.85 -7.05
N ALA A 279 5.37 25.54 -8.25
CA ALA A 279 3.98 25.63 -8.67
C ALA A 279 3.11 24.44 -8.23
N LEU A 280 3.70 23.41 -7.61
CA LEU A 280 3.02 22.17 -7.22
C LEU A 280 2.86 22.07 -5.71
N ASN A 281 1.94 21.20 -5.29
CA ASN A 281 1.65 20.88 -3.89
C ASN A 281 1.77 19.38 -3.66
N SER A 282 1.67 18.97 -2.39
CA SER A 282 1.53 17.57 -2.01
C SER A 282 0.21 17.33 -1.29
N THR A 283 -0.13 16.05 -1.10
CA THR A 283 -1.25 15.65 -0.24
C THR A 283 -0.85 15.52 1.23
N GLN A 284 0.11 16.32 1.72
CA GLN A 284 0.52 16.36 3.12
C GLN A 284 -0.68 16.62 4.06
N ASP A 285 -1.68 17.35 3.59
CA ASP A 285 -2.92 17.58 4.33
C ASP A 285 -3.65 16.27 4.69
N HIS A 286 -3.56 15.23 3.88
CA HIS A 286 -4.09 13.89 4.20
C HIS A 286 -3.28 13.24 5.33
N ILE A 287 -1.95 13.36 5.34
CA ILE A 287 -1.12 12.86 6.45
C ILE A 287 -1.55 13.53 7.76
N LEU A 288 -1.71 14.83 7.76
CA LEU A 288 -2.14 15.58 8.97
C LEU A 288 -3.53 15.17 9.45
N LYS A 289 -4.46 14.85 8.54
CA LYS A 289 -5.79 14.32 8.89
C LYS A 289 -5.68 12.93 9.52
N VAL A 290 -4.86 12.03 8.94
CA VAL A 290 -4.60 10.69 9.49
C VAL A 290 -3.98 10.80 10.89
N MET A 291 -2.92 11.59 11.06
CA MET A 291 -2.28 11.82 12.37
C MET A 291 -3.27 12.31 13.41
N LYS A 292 -4.13 13.28 13.04
CA LYS A 292 -5.16 13.79 13.95
C LYS A 292 -6.12 12.67 14.38
N TYR A 293 -6.56 11.83 13.44
CA TYR A 293 -7.47 10.71 13.75
C TYR A 293 -6.80 9.70 14.69
N LEU A 294 -5.55 9.32 14.39
CA LEU A 294 -4.81 8.32 15.17
C LEU A 294 -4.55 8.72 16.62
N LYS A 295 -4.46 10.01 16.93
CA LYS A 295 -4.34 10.51 18.31
C LYS A 295 -5.54 10.18 19.19
N GLU A 296 -6.72 10.06 18.59
CA GLU A 296 -7.99 9.77 19.28
C GLU A 296 -8.40 8.29 19.09
N HIS A 297 -8.05 7.70 17.95
CA HIS A 297 -8.45 6.35 17.51
C HIS A 297 -7.24 5.59 16.94
N PRO A 298 -6.46 4.90 17.78
CA PRO A 298 -5.30 4.14 17.31
C PRO A 298 -5.77 2.88 16.57
N VAL A 299 -5.84 2.96 15.23
CA VAL A 299 -6.34 1.88 14.36
C VAL A 299 -5.26 0.92 13.90
N SER A 300 -3.98 1.28 14.05
CA SER A 300 -2.83 0.42 13.75
C SER A 300 -1.67 0.73 14.69
N GLU A 301 -0.89 -0.30 15.02
CA GLU A 301 0.36 -0.19 15.76
C GLU A 301 1.58 0.07 14.84
N HIS A 302 1.39 -0.06 13.51
CA HIS A 302 2.45 -0.05 12.52
C HIS A 302 2.33 1.18 11.61
N LEU A 303 3.25 2.12 11.78
CA LEU A 303 3.40 3.30 10.92
C LEU A 303 4.76 3.22 10.23
N GLU A 304 4.76 3.27 8.91
CA GLU A 304 5.96 3.20 8.07
C GLU A 304 6.02 4.39 7.13
N ILE A 305 7.10 5.16 7.16
CA ILE A 305 7.30 6.26 6.20
C ILE A 305 7.73 5.65 4.88
N GLU A 306 7.03 6.00 3.80
CA GLU A 306 7.30 5.45 2.48
C GLU A 306 7.46 6.56 1.43
N THR A 307 8.73 6.84 1.10
CA THR A 307 9.09 7.69 -0.04
C THR A 307 10.12 6.95 -0.87
N TYR A 308 9.67 6.11 -1.81
CA TYR A 308 10.55 5.27 -2.63
C TYR A 308 11.15 5.99 -3.84
N THR A 309 10.65 7.19 -4.17
CA THR A 309 10.98 7.92 -5.41
C THR A 309 12.20 8.82 -5.30
N TRP A 310 13.00 8.73 -4.23
CA TRP A 310 14.17 9.60 -4.01
C TRP A 310 15.11 9.68 -5.20
N ASP A 311 15.36 8.56 -5.90
CA ASP A 311 16.28 8.50 -7.04
C ASP A 311 15.72 9.14 -8.32
N VAL A 312 14.40 9.27 -8.42
CA VAL A 312 13.69 9.80 -9.60
C VAL A 312 13.10 11.20 -9.38
N LEU A 313 13.22 11.77 -8.18
CA LEU A 313 12.82 13.15 -7.91
C LEU A 313 13.53 14.15 -8.83
N PRO A 314 12.86 15.26 -9.19
CA PRO A 314 13.53 16.39 -9.85
C PRO A 314 14.78 16.84 -9.10
N SER A 315 15.84 17.19 -9.81
CA SER A 315 17.16 17.48 -9.24
C SER A 315 17.14 18.55 -8.14
N ALA A 316 16.23 19.50 -8.23
CA ALA A 316 16.05 20.55 -7.20
C ALA A 316 15.57 20.01 -5.85
N LEU A 317 14.92 18.85 -5.83
CA LEU A 317 14.41 18.18 -4.63
C LEU A 317 15.35 17.09 -4.09
N LYS A 318 16.30 16.62 -4.92
CA LYS A 318 17.25 15.58 -4.53
C LYS A 318 18.19 16.04 -3.42
N ARG A 319 18.37 15.18 -2.44
CA ARG A 319 19.32 15.30 -1.32
C ARG A 319 20.01 13.96 -1.11
N ASP A 320 20.93 13.88 -0.15
CA ASP A 320 21.44 12.60 0.36
C ASP A 320 20.27 11.76 0.90
N LEU A 321 20.25 10.47 0.57
CA LEU A 321 19.14 9.58 0.94
C LEU A 321 18.95 9.48 2.45
N SER A 322 20.04 9.31 3.18
CA SER A 322 20.01 9.16 4.65
C SER A 322 19.52 10.46 5.31
N GLU A 323 20.00 11.61 4.84
CA GLU A 323 19.54 12.93 5.31
C GLU A 323 18.05 13.13 5.03
N SER A 324 17.58 12.68 3.87
CA SER A 324 16.17 12.79 3.48
C SER A 324 15.27 11.95 4.37
N ILE A 325 15.65 10.69 4.62
CA ILE A 325 14.90 9.78 5.51
C ILE A 325 14.86 10.33 6.94
N ILE A 326 15.99 10.80 7.47
CA ILE A 326 16.05 11.42 8.81
C ILE A 326 15.09 12.60 8.90
N ARG A 327 15.05 13.48 7.90
CA ARG A 327 14.14 14.63 7.88
C ARG A 327 12.66 14.25 7.86
N GLU A 328 12.31 13.16 7.18
CA GLU A 328 10.94 12.65 7.19
C GLU A 328 10.55 12.10 8.56
N ILE A 329 11.44 11.31 9.16
CA ILE A 329 11.23 10.77 10.51
C ILE A 329 11.09 11.92 11.52
N ASP A 330 12.02 12.88 11.52
CA ASP A 330 11.99 14.02 12.42
C ASP A 330 10.70 14.81 12.25
N TRP A 331 10.32 15.14 11.02
CA TRP A 331 9.09 15.85 10.73
C TRP A 331 7.84 15.11 11.23
N PHE A 332 7.81 13.78 11.01
CA PHE A 332 6.67 12.96 11.42
C PHE A 332 6.58 12.92 12.96
N VAL A 333 7.68 12.66 13.64
CA VAL A 333 7.72 12.60 15.12
C VAL A 333 7.35 13.94 15.73
N ASP A 334 7.83 15.07 15.17
CA ASP A 334 7.50 16.42 15.65
C ASP A 334 6.02 16.78 15.48
N LYS A 335 5.32 16.18 14.50
CA LYS A 335 3.90 16.44 14.22
C LYS A 335 2.97 15.46 14.93
N PHE A 336 3.42 14.19 15.10
CA PHE A 336 2.63 13.14 15.73
C PHE A 336 2.69 13.22 17.25
#